data_174b97a01b3d13b1c988a7f298089e44
#
_entry.id   174b97a01b3d13b1c988a7f298089e44
#
_cell.length_a   1.000
_cell.length_b   1.000
_cell.length_c   1.000
_cell.angle_alpha   90.00
_cell.angle_beta   90.00
_cell.angle_gamma   90.00
#
_symmetry.space_group_name_H-M   'P 1'
#
loop_
_entity.id
_entity.type
_entity.pdbx_description
1 polymer ?
#
loop_
_entity_poly.entity_id
_entity_poly.type
_entity_poly.pdbx_seq_one_letter_code
_entity_poly.pdbx_strand_id
1 'polypeptide(L)'
;QIVVFPLKSDFQNNIYIDSVWIQSPVLQKNLTNEINARVVNETSNDIKGLPVNFSLDGNVVAYTTVDVVANSHSDVNMQFVIESDGDKKAQVSIQDSPITFDDEYNLVLKVRPSIKVVEIKDNRQQTTDNSHSSYLDLLFEGDALVNYQSMSHYNIDQNVINNAQMIVLDATANVNATMQQSLLDFASQGGSLVVFNNEETDNSFLYDRL
;
A
#
# COMPACT_ATOMS: atom_id res chain seq x y z
N GLN A 1 -34.50 -11.96 -39.04
CA GLN A 1 -35.20 -12.04 -37.77
C GLN A 1 -34.19 -12.46 -36.70
N ILE A 2 -33.96 -11.64 -35.71
CA ILE A 2 -33.09 -11.98 -34.55
C ILE A 2 -34.02 -12.53 -33.47
N VAL A 3 -33.79 -13.74 -33.01
CA VAL A 3 -34.49 -14.34 -31.87
C VAL A 3 -33.56 -14.33 -30.67
N VAL A 4 -33.96 -13.64 -29.62
CA VAL A 4 -33.22 -13.57 -28.35
C VAL A 4 -33.84 -14.57 -27.38
N PHE A 5 -33.07 -15.57 -26.97
CA PHE A 5 -33.47 -16.49 -25.91
C PHE A 5 -32.83 -16.01 -24.60
N PRO A 6 -33.61 -15.54 -23.61
CA PRO A 6 -33.06 -15.26 -22.29
C PRO A 6 -32.70 -16.60 -21.62
N LEU A 7 -31.41 -16.82 -21.38
CA LEU A 7 -30.98 -17.90 -20.51
C LEU A 7 -31.23 -17.44 -19.08
N LYS A 8 -32.18 -18.03 -18.38
CA LYS A 8 -32.29 -17.92 -16.95
C LYS A 8 -31.37 -18.95 -16.34
N SER A 9 -30.37 -18.48 -15.55
CA SER A 9 -29.65 -19.37 -14.67
C SER A 9 -30.57 -19.71 -13.49
N ASP A 10 -30.85 -20.98 -13.30
CA ASP A 10 -31.55 -21.47 -12.10
C ASP A 10 -30.59 -21.59 -10.87
N PHE A 11 -29.29 -21.32 -11.06
CA PHE A 11 -28.29 -21.34 -10.02
C PHE A 11 -28.15 -19.94 -9.39
N GLN A 12 -28.99 -19.67 -8.40
CA GLN A 12 -28.91 -18.48 -7.54
C GLN A 12 -28.17 -18.75 -6.22
N ASN A 13 -27.50 -19.91 -6.12
CA ASN A 13 -26.84 -20.31 -4.89
C ASN A 13 -25.33 -20.17 -5.11
N ASN A 14 -24.79 -19.00 -4.82
CA ASN A 14 -23.37 -18.74 -4.88
C ASN A 14 -22.90 -18.01 -3.64
N ILE A 15 -21.75 -18.40 -3.16
CA ILE A 15 -21.02 -17.70 -2.10
C ILE A 15 -19.63 -17.45 -2.64
N TYR A 16 -19.17 -16.20 -2.64
CA TYR A 16 -17.91 -15.84 -3.26
C TYR A 16 -17.17 -14.75 -2.50
N ILE A 17 -15.88 -14.59 -2.83
CA ILE A 17 -15.05 -13.52 -2.31
C ILE A 17 -15.12 -12.35 -3.30
N ASP A 18 -15.79 -11.26 -2.87
CA ASP A 18 -15.98 -10.05 -3.68
C ASP A 18 -14.69 -9.21 -3.73
N SER A 19 -14.11 -8.98 -2.59
CA SER A 19 -12.95 -8.10 -2.47
C SER A 19 -12.03 -8.49 -1.31
N VAL A 20 -10.74 -8.19 -1.48
CA VAL A 20 -9.71 -8.38 -0.46
C VAL A 20 -8.88 -7.11 -0.37
N TRP A 21 -8.63 -6.62 0.85
CA TRP A 21 -7.82 -5.41 1.05
C TRP A 21 -6.99 -5.47 2.33
N ILE A 22 -5.92 -4.69 2.33
CA ILE A 22 -5.04 -4.50 3.48
C ILE A 22 -5.28 -3.10 4.03
N GLN A 23 -5.44 -2.99 5.32
CA GLN A 23 -5.74 -1.70 5.97
C GLN A 23 -4.49 -0.83 6.09
N SER A 24 -3.35 -1.44 6.33
CA SER A 24 -2.07 -0.73 6.40
C SER A 24 -1.43 -0.59 5.01
N PRO A 25 -1.02 0.59 4.57
CA PRO A 25 -0.31 0.77 3.31
C PRO A 25 1.07 0.10 3.29
N VAL A 26 1.59 -0.28 4.46
CA VAL A 26 2.90 -0.90 4.62
C VAL A 26 2.76 -2.20 5.38
N LEU A 27 3.22 -3.28 4.74
CA LEU A 27 3.32 -4.58 5.38
C LEU A 27 4.60 -4.67 6.21
N GLN A 28 4.43 -5.08 7.46
CA GLN A 28 5.51 -5.12 8.44
C GLN A 28 6.05 -6.54 8.59
N LYS A 29 7.36 -6.70 8.32
CA LYS A 29 8.04 -7.97 8.54
C LYS A 29 8.16 -8.28 10.03
N ASN A 30 7.94 -9.54 10.41
CA ASN A 30 8.00 -10.05 11.78
C ASN A 30 7.04 -9.39 12.77
N LEU A 31 6.07 -8.63 12.27
CA LEU A 31 4.99 -8.05 13.06
C LEU A 31 3.63 -8.55 12.55
N THR A 32 2.61 -8.35 13.35
CA THR A 32 1.25 -8.71 12.97
C THR A 32 0.72 -7.74 11.92
N ASN A 33 0.34 -8.28 10.77
CA ASN A 33 -0.37 -7.59 9.71
C ASN A 33 -1.83 -8.04 9.69
N GLU A 34 -2.69 -7.26 9.03
CA GLU A 34 -4.11 -7.56 8.91
C GLU A 34 -4.54 -7.54 7.44
N ILE A 35 -5.33 -8.54 7.08
CA ILE A 35 -5.99 -8.62 5.78
C ILE A 35 -7.49 -8.77 6.00
N ASN A 36 -8.26 -8.07 5.18
CA ASN A 36 -9.71 -8.11 5.22
C ASN A 36 -10.22 -8.73 3.92
N ALA A 37 -11.31 -9.46 4.02
CA ALA A 37 -12.00 -10.01 2.86
C ALA A 37 -13.51 -9.83 3.02
N ARG A 38 -14.19 -9.54 1.92
CA ARG A 38 -15.64 -9.50 1.83
C ARG A 38 -16.14 -10.79 1.22
N VAL A 39 -16.99 -11.48 1.97
CA VAL A 39 -17.68 -12.68 1.50
C VAL A 39 -19.14 -12.31 1.23
N VAL A 40 -19.61 -12.62 0.04
CA VAL A 40 -20.99 -12.36 -0.42
C VAL A 40 -21.75 -13.68 -0.48
N ASN A 41 -22.96 -13.69 0.04
CA ASN A 41 -23.90 -14.81 -0.01
C ASN A 41 -25.09 -14.41 -0.87
N GLU A 42 -25.18 -14.93 -2.09
CA GLU A 42 -26.34 -14.76 -2.99
C GLU A 42 -27.37 -15.88 -2.83
N THR A 43 -27.21 -16.73 -1.83
CA THR A 43 -28.19 -17.77 -1.53
C THR A 43 -29.40 -17.23 -0.75
N SER A 44 -30.49 -17.95 -0.79
CA SER A 44 -31.69 -17.64 0.02
C SER A 44 -31.60 -18.09 1.48
N ASN A 45 -30.47 -18.69 1.90
CA ASN A 45 -30.27 -19.23 3.24
C ASN A 45 -29.11 -18.54 3.94
N ASP A 46 -29.21 -18.37 5.25
CA ASP A 46 -28.08 -17.94 6.06
C ASP A 46 -27.00 -19.02 6.09
N ILE A 47 -25.78 -18.60 5.92
CA ILE A 47 -24.59 -19.44 6.04
C ILE A 47 -23.93 -19.14 7.37
N LYS A 48 -23.60 -20.20 8.11
CA LYS A 48 -22.93 -20.08 9.41
C LYS A 48 -21.63 -20.85 9.43
N GLY A 49 -20.61 -20.23 10.02
CA GLY A 49 -19.32 -20.85 10.23
C GLY A 49 -18.57 -21.21 8.95
N LEU A 50 -18.78 -20.45 7.86
CA LEU A 50 -18.05 -20.68 6.59
C LEU A 50 -16.54 -20.46 6.85
N PRO A 51 -15.68 -21.47 6.59
CA PRO A 51 -14.25 -21.32 6.77
C PRO A 51 -13.68 -20.37 5.71
N VAL A 52 -12.84 -19.43 6.14
CA VAL A 52 -12.06 -18.54 5.28
C VAL A 52 -10.59 -18.75 5.60
N ASN A 53 -9.81 -19.12 4.60
CA ASN A 53 -8.38 -19.36 4.75
C ASN A 53 -7.59 -18.24 4.05
N PHE A 54 -6.46 -17.88 4.65
CA PHE A 54 -5.49 -17.00 4.03
C PHE A 54 -4.13 -17.72 3.90
N SER A 55 -3.61 -17.74 2.69
CA SER A 55 -2.35 -18.42 2.36
C SER A 55 -1.32 -17.45 1.82
N LEU A 56 -0.05 -17.67 2.18
CA LEU A 56 1.12 -17.01 1.61
C LEU A 56 2.04 -18.07 1.00
N ASP A 57 2.41 -17.86 -0.26
CA ASP A 57 3.30 -18.78 -1.02
C ASP A 57 2.84 -20.25 -0.94
N GLY A 58 1.52 -20.46 -0.90
CA GLY A 58 0.87 -21.77 -0.84
C GLY A 58 0.71 -22.37 0.55
N ASN A 59 1.16 -21.69 1.61
CA ASN A 59 0.99 -22.13 2.99
C ASN A 59 -0.12 -21.33 3.68
N VAL A 60 -1.07 -22.00 4.34
CA VAL A 60 -2.09 -21.34 5.14
C VAL A 60 -1.44 -20.70 6.37
N VAL A 61 -1.52 -19.38 6.48
CA VAL A 61 -0.92 -18.60 7.57
C VAL A 61 -1.96 -18.01 8.52
N ALA A 62 -3.22 -17.92 8.09
CA ALA A 62 -4.33 -17.54 8.93
C ALA A 62 -5.63 -18.21 8.47
N TYR A 63 -6.56 -18.40 9.40
CA TYR A 63 -7.90 -18.87 9.09
C TYR A 63 -8.91 -18.24 10.07
N THR A 64 -10.14 -18.12 9.62
CA THR A 64 -11.27 -17.69 10.44
C THR A 64 -12.55 -18.34 9.91
N THR A 65 -13.67 -18.03 10.55
CA THR A 65 -14.99 -18.38 10.05
C THR A 65 -15.86 -17.14 9.96
N VAL A 66 -16.81 -17.16 9.04
CA VAL A 66 -17.76 -16.07 8.85
C VAL A 66 -19.20 -16.57 8.79
N ASP A 67 -20.09 -15.81 9.38
CA ASP A 67 -21.52 -15.95 9.21
C ASP A 67 -21.98 -14.91 8.20
N VAL A 68 -22.72 -15.33 7.17
CA VAL A 68 -23.23 -14.44 6.12
C VAL A 68 -24.73 -14.68 5.96
N VAL A 69 -25.51 -13.64 6.23
CA VAL A 69 -26.97 -13.69 6.06
C VAL A 69 -27.33 -13.85 4.59
N ALA A 70 -28.47 -14.47 4.32
CA ALA A 70 -29.02 -14.65 2.97
C ALA A 70 -29.08 -13.31 2.21
N ASN A 71 -28.68 -13.33 0.92
CA ASN A 71 -28.65 -12.16 0.02
C ASN A 71 -27.92 -10.94 0.61
N SER A 72 -26.81 -11.19 1.31
CA SER A 72 -26.02 -10.17 2.01
C SER A 72 -24.52 -10.45 1.92
N HIS A 73 -23.72 -9.65 2.59
CA HIS A 73 -22.29 -9.84 2.72
C HIS A 73 -21.82 -9.67 4.15
N SER A 74 -20.67 -10.21 4.46
CA SER A 74 -19.94 -9.99 5.69
C SER A 74 -18.46 -9.77 5.41
N ASP A 75 -17.84 -8.89 6.20
CA ASP A 75 -16.40 -8.66 6.14
C ASP A 75 -15.72 -9.48 7.23
N VAL A 76 -14.59 -10.08 6.90
CA VAL A 76 -13.75 -10.80 7.85
C VAL A 76 -12.37 -10.15 7.94
N ASN A 77 -11.79 -10.18 9.14
CA ASN A 77 -10.42 -9.75 9.40
C ASN A 77 -9.59 -10.97 9.81
N MET A 78 -8.40 -11.09 9.24
CA MET A 78 -7.43 -12.14 9.57
C MET A 78 -6.09 -11.49 9.86
N GLN A 79 -5.44 -11.94 10.94
CA GLN A 79 -4.11 -11.50 11.35
C GLN A 79 -3.07 -12.52 10.92
N PHE A 80 -1.93 -12.06 10.43
CA PHE A 80 -0.84 -12.90 9.95
C PHE A 80 0.52 -12.23 10.14
N VAL A 81 1.59 -13.04 10.07
CA VAL A 81 2.97 -12.57 10.15
C VAL A 81 3.70 -12.93 8.86
N ILE A 82 4.53 -12.02 8.36
CA ILE A 82 5.40 -12.23 7.22
C ILE A 82 6.84 -12.28 7.71
N GLU A 83 7.54 -13.38 7.43
CA GLU A 83 8.90 -13.62 7.93
C GLU A 83 10.00 -13.13 6.97
N SER A 84 9.68 -12.89 5.70
CA SER A 84 10.68 -12.51 4.70
C SER A 84 10.17 -11.44 3.74
N ASP A 85 11.07 -10.61 3.26
CA ASP A 85 10.81 -9.53 2.31
C ASP A 85 10.53 -10.06 0.89
N GLY A 86 10.13 -9.16 0.00
CA GLY A 86 9.87 -9.45 -1.40
C GLY A 86 8.39 -9.62 -1.74
N ASP A 87 8.14 -10.03 -2.97
CA ASP A 87 6.78 -10.28 -3.47
C ASP A 87 6.29 -11.64 -2.95
N LYS A 88 5.12 -11.66 -2.31
CA LYS A 88 4.46 -12.85 -1.79
C LYS A 88 3.20 -13.14 -2.58
N LYS A 89 3.05 -14.37 -3.05
CA LYS A 89 1.76 -14.82 -3.61
C LYS A 89 0.80 -15.04 -2.45
N ALA A 90 -0.27 -14.28 -2.43
CA ALA A 90 -1.29 -14.35 -1.40
C ALA A 90 -2.60 -14.83 -2.00
N GLN A 91 -3.35 -15.60 -1.23
CA GLN A 91 -4.65 -16.14 -1.62
C GLN A 91 -5.58 -16.15 -0.42
N VAL A 92 -6.77 -15.58 -0.59
CA VAL A 92 -7.90 -15.83 0.31
C VAL A 92 -8.80 -16.86 -0.34
N SER A 93 -9.24 -17.85 0.41
CA SER A 93 -10.11 -18.91 -0.12
C SER A 93 -11.23 -19.30 0.84
N ILE A 94 -12.36 -19.66 0.26
CA ILE A 94 -13.50 -20.30 0.90
C ILE A 94 -13.74 -21.66 0.21
N GLN A 95 -14.74 -22.38 0.65
CA GLN A 95 -15.22 -23.57 -0.05
C GLN A 95 -16.73 -23.47 -0.22
N ASP A 96 -17.15 -23.32 -1.46
CA ASP A 96 -18.57 -23.35 -1.86
C ASP A 96 -18.82 -24.48 -2.88
N SER A 97 -20.08 -24.78 -3.10
CA SER A 97 -20.54 -25.76 -4.08
C SER A 97 -21.96 -25.37 -4.53
N PRO A 98 -22.27 -25.42 -5.82
CA PRO A 98 -21.53 -26.08 -6.91
C PRO A 98 -20.56 -25.18 -7.67
N ILE A 99 -20.50 -23.88 -7.40
CA ILE A 99 -19.69 -22.92 -8.12
C ILE A 99 -18.40 -22.71 -7.31
N THR A 100 -17.25 -23.00 -7.91
CA THR A 100 -15.96 -22.98 -7.19
C THR A 100 -14.90 -22.09 -7.83
N PHE A 101 -15.17 -21.44 -8.96
CA PHE A 101 -14.17 -20.61 -9.65
C PHE A 101 -13.91 -19.26 -8.98
N ASP A 102 -14.83 -18.79 -8.14
CA ASP A 102 -14.80 -17.55 -7.38
C ASP A 102 -14.62 -17.76 -5.88
N ASP A 103 -14.31 -18.99 -5.48
CA ASP A 103 -13.90 -19.36 -4.11
C ASP A 103 -12.52 -18.84 -3.73
N GLU A 104 -11.74 -18.37 -4.69
CA GLU A 104 -10.35 -17.97 -4.49
C GLU A 104 -10.10 -16.55 -4.99
N TYR A 105 -9.53 -15.73 -4.13
CA TYR A 105 -9.06 -14.40 -4.49
C TYR A 105 -7.53 -14.33 -4.40
N ASN A 106 -6.88 -14.15 -5.55
CA ASN A 106 -5.41 -14.17 -5.65
C ASN A 106 -4.87 -12.73 -5.77
N LEU A 107 -3.84 -12.43 -4.99
CA LEU A 107 -3.16 -11.14 -5.00
C LEU A 107 -1.66 -11.29 -4.74
N VAL A 108 -0.90 -10.23 -5.00
CA VAL A 108 0.53 -10.18 -4.68
C VAL A 108 0.75 -9.12 -3.61
N LEU A 109 1.34 -9.54 -2.48
CA LEU A 109 1.75 -8.66 -1.39
C LEU A 109 3.20 -8.26 -1.58
N LYS A 110 3.47 -6.96 -1.63
CA LYS A 110 4.84 -6.43 -1.71
C LYS A 110 5.32 -6.07 -0.32
N VAL A 111 6.20 -6.92 0.22
CA VAL A 111 6.80 -6.73 1.54
C VAL A 111 8.14 -6.04 1.38
N ARG A 112 8.25 -4.84 1.91
CA ARG A 112 9.49 -4.06 1.88
C ARG A 112 10.08 -4.00 3.27
N PRO A 113 11.44 -4.05 3.39
CA PRO A 113 12.08 -3.99 4.70
C PRO A 113 11.84 -2.66 5.40
N SER A 114 11.78 -1.57 4.64
CA SER A 114 11.54 -0.22 5.15
C SER A 114 11.05 0.71 4.03
N ILE A 115 10.45 1.82 4.41
CA ILE A 115 10.13 2.94 3.53
C ILE A 115 11.37 3.84 3.47
N LYS A 116 11.89 4.09 2.29
CA LYS A 116 12.99 5.03 2.11
C LYS A 116 12.43 6.44 1.97
N VAL A 117 12.72 7.27 2.98
CA VAL A 117 12.38 8.70 3.02
C VAL A 117 13.64 9.50 2.77
N VAL A 118 13.60 10.38 1.77
CA VAL A 118 14.71 11.25 1.41
C VAL A 118 14.33 12.70 1.65
N GLU A 119 15.02 13.35 2.54
CA GLU A 119 14.89 14.80 2.74
C GLU A 119 15.89 15.53 1.87
N ILE A 120 15.43 16.52 1.14
CA ILE A 120 16.26 17.44 0.36
C ILE A 120 16.20 18.80 1.01
N LYS A 121 17.34 19.29 1.50
CA LYS A 121 17.45 20.55 2.26
C LYS A 121 18.54 21.48 1.74
N ASP A 122 18.43 22.76 2.10
CA ASP A 122 19.49 23.74 1.87
C ASP A 122 20.46 23.71 3.07
N ASN A 123 21.72 23.35 2.82
CA ASN A 123 22.76 23.35 3.85
C ASN A 123 23.31 24.75 4.19
N ARG A 124 22.73 25.83 3.64
CA ARG A 124 23.24 27.20 3.92
C ARG A 124 23.05 27.66 5.36
N GLN A 125 22.18 27.00 6.12
CA GLN A 125 21.93 27.30 7.53
C GLN A 125 22.77 26.43 8.49
N GLN A 126 23.96 25.99 8.10
CA GLN A 126 24.94 25.52 9.07
C GLN A 126 25.43 26.72 9.88
N THR A 127 24.64 27.15 10.86
CA THR A 127 25.16 27.89 12.00
C THR A 127 26.15 26.98 12.73
N THR A 128 27.21 27.57 13.27
CA THR A 128 28.39 26.94 13.86
C THR A 128 28.12 25.95 15.03
N ASP A 129 26.88 25.62 15.30
CA ASP A 129 26.47 24.60 16.26
C ASP A 129 26.08 23.34 15.51
N ASN A 130 26.87 22.28 15.70
CA ASN A 130 26.67 20.92 15.16
C ASN A 130 25.39 20.20 15.68
N SER A 131 24.38 20.94 16.10
CA SER A 131 23.19 20.41 16.79
C SER A 131 21.87 20.51 15.99
N HIS A 132 21.92 20.81 14.69
CA HIS A 132 20.68 20.83 13.92
C HIS A 132 20.44 19.47 13.23
N SER A 133 20.03 18.50 14.05
CA SER A 133 19.22 17.39 13.55
C SER A 133 17.99 18.02 12.89
N SER A 134 17.69 17.64 11.64
CA SER A 134 16.41 17.98 11.04
C SER A 134 15.28 17.50 11.96
N TYR A 135 14.15 18.20 12.00
CA TYR A 135 12.96 17.69 12.70
C TYR A 135 12.59 16.27 12.22
N LEU A 136 12.90 15.95 10.97
CA LEU A 136 12.70 14.64 10.39
C LEU A 136 13.69 13.61 10.91
N ASP A 137 14.95 13.99 11.18
CA ASP A 137 15.91 13.12 11.88
C ASP A 137 15.32 12.65 13.20
N LEU A 138 14.80 13.59 14.01
CA LEU A 138 14.20 13.28 15.31
C LEU A 138 12.89 12.49 15.18
N LEU A 139 12.10 12.78 14.16
CA LEU A 139 10.82 12.10 13.91
C LEU A 139 11.03 10.63 13.57
N PHE A 140 12.04 10.32 12.77
CA PHE A 140 12.33 8.98 12.28
C PHE A 140 13.45 8.26 13.03
N GLU A 141 14.04 8.90 14.04
CA GLU A 141 15.06 8.28 14.87
C GLU A 141 14.50 7.04 15.57
N GLY A 142 15.13 5.89 15.32
CA GLY A 142 14.72 4.61 15.91
C GLY A 142 13.49 3.94 15.28
N ASP A 143 12.88 4.51 14.25
CA ASP A 143 11.79 3.87 13.53
C ASP A 143 12.34 2.81 12.56
N ALA A 144 12.10 1.53 12.90
CA ALA A 144 12.57 0.40 12.08
C ALA A 144 11.89 0.31 10.71
N LEU A 145 10.77 1.01 10.50
CA LEU A 145 10.02 1.00 9.23
C LEU A 145 10.50 2.08 8.27
N VAL A 146 11.28 3.06 8.75
CA VAL A 146 11.73 4.19 7.95
C VAL A 146 13.25 4.16 7.79
N ASN A 147 13.69 4.08 6.55
CA ASN A 147 15.09 4.33 6.18
C ASN A 147 15.19 5.78 5.74
N TYR A 148 15.47 6.65 6.69
CA TYR A 148 15.60 8.08 6.46
C TYR A 148 17.01 8.46 6.04
N GLN A 149 17.10 9.35 5.03
CA GLN A 149 18.34 9.92 4.55
C GLN A 149 18.14 11.39 4.19
N SER A 150 18.98 12.29 4.71
CA SER A 150 18.99 13.68 4.26
C SER A 150 20.12 13.94 3.27
N MET A 151 19.87 14.84 2.31
CA MET A 151 20.86 15.27 1.31
C MET A 151 20.70 16.76 0.99
N SER A 152 21.80 17.35 0.54
CA SER A 152 21.79 18.73 0.06
C SER A 152 21.25 18.80 -1.36
N HIS A 153 20.47 19.85 -1.66
CA HIS A 153 19.98 20.11 -3.02
C HIS A 153 21.10 20.39 -4.02
N TYR A 154 22.32 20.69 -3.57
CA TYR A 154 23.49 20.87 -4.44
C TYR A 154 24.15 19.56 -4.89
N ASN A 155 23.93 18.48 -4.15
CA ASN A 155 24.60 17.19 -4.39
C ASN A 155 23.59 16.05 -4.34
N ILE A 156 22.76 15.97 -5.36
CA ILE A 156 21.69 14.98 -5.45
C ILE A 156 22.18 13.75 -6.19
N ASP A 157 22.07 12.62 -5.55
CA ASP A 157 22.25 11.32 -6.17
C ASP A 157 20.91 10.84 -6.77
N GLN A 158 20.85 10.77 -8.10
CA GLN A 158 19.66 10.33 -8.81
C GLN A 158 19.23 8.90 -8.43
N ASN A 159 20.19 8.04 -8.10
CA ASN A 159 19.86 6.68 -7.64
C ASN A 159 19.13 6.69 -6.31
N VAL A 160 19.45 7.64 -5.43
CA VAL A 160 18.76 7.82 -4.15
C VAL A 160 17.31 8.25 -4.37
N ILE A 161 17.08 9.22 -5.27
CA ILE A 161 15.75 9.68 -5.67
C ILE A 161 14.92 8.54 -6.24
N ASN A 162 15.48 7.81 -7.24
CA ASN A 162 14.75 6.74 -7.93
C ASN A 162 14.36 5.56 -7.02
N ASN A 163 15.07 5.37 -5.91
CA ASN A 163 14.79 4.31 -4.94
C ASN A 163 13.99 4.78 -3.73
N ALA A 164 13.66 6.07 -3.63
CA ALA A 164 12.81 6.60 -2.56
C ALA A 164 11.34 6.17 -2.73
N GLN A 165 10.60 6.13 -1.65
CA GLN A 165 9.14 6.03 -1.63
C GLN A 165 8.52 7.38 -1.27
N MET A 166 9.25 8.19 -0.50
CA MET A 166 8.84 9.54 -0.15
C MET A 166 10.04 10.48 -0.27
N ILE A 167 9.82 11.63 -0.87
CA ILE A 167 10.77 12.75 -0.88
C ILE A 167 10.16 13.91 -0.11
N VAL A 168 10.93 14.46 0.79
CA VAL A 168 10.58 15.68 1.53
C VAL A 168 11.50 16.79 1.05
N LEU A 169 10.92 17.80 0.43
CA LEU A 169 11.63 19.01 0.03
C LEU A 169 11.47 20.04 1.15
N ASP A 170 12.50 20.22 1.94
CA ASP A 170 12.49 21.13 3.09
C ASP A 170 13.03 22.50 2.66
N ALA A 171 12.15 23.50 2.64
CA ALA A 171 12.43 24.94 2.52
C ALA A 171 13.64 25.29 1.62
N THR A 172 13.84 24.55 0.54
CA THR A 172 14.98 24.74 -0.35
C THR A 172 14.70 25.86 -1.35
N ALA A 173 15.41 26.94 -1.22
CA ALA A 173 15.42 27.97 -2.27
C ALA A 173 16.12 27.40 -3.52
N ASN A 174 15.56 27.68 -4.70
CA ASN A 174 16.19 27.46 -5.99
C ASN A 174 16.47 26.01 -6.39
N VAL A 175 15.44 25.19 -6.44
CA VAL A 175 15.48 23.89 -7.11
C VAL A 175 15.75 24.11 -8.62
N ASN A 176 16.87 23.61 -9.14
CA ASN A 176 17.20 23.78 -10.55
C ASN A 176 16.26 22.98 -11.47
N ALA A 177 16.18 23.34 -12.76
CA ALA A 177 15.26 22.73 -13.71
C ALA A 177 15.41 21.20 -13.85
N THR A 178 16.63 20.67 -13.74
CA THR A 178 16.88 19.23 -13.79
C THR A 178 16.26 18.52 -12.60
N MET A 179 16.40 19.09 -11.42
CA MET A 179 15.81 18.55 -10.20
C MET A 179 14.29 18.67 -10.21
N GLN A 180 13.75 19.81 -10.67
CA GLN A 180 12.29 19.97 -10.83
C GLN A 180 11.72 18.84 -11.68
N GLN A 181 12.36 18.55 -12.83
CA GLN A 181 11.93 17.45 -13.68
C GLN A 181 12.01 16.09 -12.96
N SER A 182 13.11 15.82 -12.24
CA SER A 182 13.27 14.56 -11.49
C SER A 182 12.20 14.39 -10.41
N LEU A 183 11.82 15.46 -9.72
CA LEU A 183 10.75 15.42 -8.71
C LEU A 183 9.35 15.18 -9.33
N LEU A 184 9.09 15.81 -10.48
CA LEU A 184 7.85 15.59 -11.23
C LEU A 184 7.77 14.16 -11.77
N ASP A 185 8.87 13.64 -12.33
CA ASP A 185 8.95 12.26 -12.81
C ASP A 185 8.74 11.26 -11.66
N PHE A 186 9.36 11.50 -10.51
CA PHE A 186 9.16 10.72 -9.29
C PHE A 186 7.70 10.69 -8.85
N ALA A 187 7.05 11.85 -8.79
CA ALA A 187 5.64 11.95 -8.40
C ALA A 187 4.71 11.26 -9.43
N SER A 188 4.99 11.44 -10.74
CA SER A 188 4.22 10.81 -11.83
C SER A 188 4.29 9.28 -11.82
N GLN A 189 5.38 8.72 -11.29
CA GLN A 189 5.57 7.28 -11.11
C GLN A 189 4.98 6.74 -9.80
N GLY A 190 4.24 7.57 -9.06
CA GLY A 190 3.56 7.20 -7.82
C GLY A 190 4.39 7.39 -6.55
N GLY A 191 5.49 8.11 -6.61
CA GLY A 191 6.25 8.54 -5.43
C GLY A 191 5.50 9.62 -4.65
N SER A 192 5.66 9.62 -3.32
CA SER A 192 5.06 10.64 -2.44
C SER A 192 6.01 11.83 -2.31
N LEU A 193 5.54 13.01 -2.71
CA LEU A 193 6.31 14.26 -2.57
C LEU A 193 5.65 15.17 -1.52
N VAL A 194 6.39 15.52 -0.48
CA VAL A 194 6.02 16.47 0.56
C VAL A 194 6.87 17.71 0.41
N VAL A 195 6.27 18.89 0.41
CA VAL A 195 6.98 20.15 0.24
C VAL A 195 6.68 21.09 1.40
N PHE A 196 7.70 21.43 2.16
CA PHE A 196 7.63 22.50 3.15
C PHE A 196 8.05 23.82 2.51
N ASN A 197 7.11 24.71 2.34
CA ASN A 197 7.35 26.05 1.79
C ASN A 197 7.74 27.02 2.90
N ASN A 198 8.67 27.91 2.56
CA ASN A 198 8.84 29.17 3.27
C ASN A 198 8.52 30.35 2.33
N GLU A 199 8.54 31.58 2.87
CA GLU A 199 8.21 32.79 2.09
C GLU A 199 9.23 33.08 0.95
N GLU A 200 10.40 32.45 0.97
CA GLU A 200 11.52 32.66 0.04
C GLU A 200 11.61 31.59 -1.05
N THR A 201 10.84 30.50 -0.96
CA THR A 201 10.90 29.39 -1.92
C THR A 201 9.85 29.51 -3.02
N ASP A 202 10.31 29.51 -4.27
CA ASP A 202 9.45 29.39 -5.45
C ASP A 202 9.31 27.90 -5.84
N ASN A 203 8.19 27.30 -5.45
CA ASN A 203 7.81 25.95 -5.84
C ASN A 203 6.65 25.95 -6.84
N SER A 204 6.46 27.04 -7.58
CA SER A 204 5.37 27.20 -8.57
C SER A 204 5.36 26.09 -9.63
N PHE A 205 6.53 25.49 -9.94
CA PHE A 205 6.63 24.38 -10.88
C PHE A 205 5.78 23.13 -10.49
N LEU A 206 5.45 23.00 -9.21
CA LEU A 206 4.59 21.89 -8.75
C LEU A 206 3.12 22.14 -9.05
N TYR A 207 2.69 23.41 -9.07
CA TYR A 207 1.27 23.76 -9.26
C TYR A 207 0.87 23.80 -10.73
N ASP A 208 1.83 24.00 -11.63
CA ASP A 208 1.55 24.13 -13.06
C ASP A 208 1.47 22.76 -13.78
N ARG A 209 1.81 21.65 -13.13
CA ARG A 209 1.94 20.32 -13.74
C ARG A 209 1.31 19.15 -12.95
N LEU A 210 0.70 19.41 -11.80
CA LEU A 210 -0.13 18.46 -11.04
C LEU A 210 -1.60 18.75 -11.26
#